data_6eaac3d9f49927d8df4d102af782fbb7
#
_entry.id   6eaac3d9f49927d8df4d102af782fbb7
#
_cell.length_a   1.000
_cell.length_b   1.000
_cell.length_c   1.000
_cell.angle_alpha   90.00
_cell.angle_beta   90.00
_cell.angle_gamma   90.00
#
_symmetry.space_group_name_H-M   'P 1'
#
loop_
_entity.id
_entity.type
_entity.pdbx_description
1 polymer ?
#
loop_
_entity_poly.entity_id
_entity_poly.type
_entity_poly.pdbx_seq_one_letter_code
_entity_poly.pdbx_strand_id
1 'polypeptide(L)'
;MSILIVEDNPISLKILDINLRENGYEILTAPDPKEAIDILDTGQKIDLIITDIMMPEMNGLEFISKIKSNNDLKKIPFIIISAMSNKKTVKKAISLGCQHFLVKPVQTQKLLKMVKDILPQQRLIIRSKSQSAAKMGLDIASYQKICDMFGEMLKKETLVLEKELMKGKYKDFSVNLRQLRESATTLSAERVLDILDDLDNHSAEDGKRSVWNITKHYESLLKEMKLLYRALTISEQL
;
A
#
# COMPACT_ATOMS: atom_id res chain seq x y z
N MET A 1 4.98 2.30 1.19
CA MET A 1 4.60 2.27 2.62
C MET A 1 5.47 1.28 3.32
N SER A 2 6.20 1.75 4.32
CA SER A 2 7.24 0.99 4.99
C SER A 2 6.72 0.43 6.31
N ILE A 3 6.83 -0.88 6.47
CA ILE A 3 6.41 -1.61 7.68
C ILE A 3 7.65 -2.15 8.37
N LEU A 4 7.81 -1.89 9.65
CA LEU A 4 8.85 -2.49 10.48
C LEU A 4 8.28 -3.70 11.20
N ILE A 5 8.90 -4.87 11.03
CA ILE A 5 8.55 -6.12 11.72
C ILE A 5 9.60 -6.39 12.79
N VAL A 6 9.15 -6.62 14.03
CA VAL A 6 10.01 -6.93 15.18
C VAL A 6 9.60 -8.29 15.74
N GLU A 7 10.43 -9.29 15.55
CA GLU A 7 10.12 -10.68 15.86
C GLU A 7 11.43 -11.45 16.07
N ASP A 8 11.63 -12.08 17.23
CA ASP A 8 12.85 -12.81 17.58
C ASP A 8 12.96 -14.19 16.94
N ASN A 9 11.84 -14.77 16.50
CA ASN A 9 11.86 -16.04 15.79
C ASN A 9 12.13 -15.81 14.29
N PRO A 10 13.29 -16.28 13.76
CA PRO A 10 13.68 -15.98 12.37
C PRO A 10 12.73 -16.58 11.32
N ILE A 11 12.07 -17.71 11.65
CA ILE A 11 11.10 -18.33 10.72
C ILE A 11 9.82 -17.49 10.67
N SER A 12 9.30 -17.08 11.83
CA SER A 12 8.13 -16.21 11.92
C SER A 12 8.37 -14.87 11.21
N LEU A 13 9.54 -14.26 11.49
CA LEU A 13 9.99 -13.01 10.86
C LEU A 13 9.99 -13.15 9.32
N LYS A 14 10.60 -14.25 8.82
CA LYS A 14 10.69 -14.49 7.37
C LYS A 14 9.33 -14.73 6.71
N ILE A 15 8.42 -15.43 7.38
CA ILE A 15 7.05 -15.66 6.89
C ILE A 15 6.30 -14.33 6.79
N LEU A 16 6.38 -13.48 7.81
CA LEU A 16 5.75 -12.16 7.80
C LEU A 16 6.33 -11.26 6.71
N ASP A 17 7.67 -11.24 6.57
CA ASP A 17 8.39 -10.49 5.54
C ASP A 17 7.90 -10.88 4.13
N ILE A 18 7.93 -12.18 3.80
CA ILE A 18 7.48 -12.68 2.50
C ILE A 18 6.02 -12.28 2.23
N ASN A 19 5.11 -12.60 3.16
CA ASN A 19 3.69 -12.33 2.98
C ASN A 19 3.38 -10.86 2.74
N LEU A 20 4.07 -9.95 3.42
CA LEU A 20 3.83 -8.52 3.30
C LEU A 20 4.50 -7.94 2.04
N ARG A 21 5.73 -8.36 1.70
CA ARG A 21 6.38 -7.97 0.44
C ARG A 21 5.60 -8.41 -0.78
N GLU A 22 5.09 -9.64 -0.78
CA GLU A 22 4.23 -10.15 -1.86
C GLU A 22 2.94 -9.34 -2.03
N ASN A 23 2.52 -8.63 -0.99
CA ASN A 23 1.39 -7.70 -1.05
C ASN A 23 1.82 -6.23 -1.24
N GLY A 24 3.11 -5.99 -1.61
CA GLY A 24 3.64 -4.71 -2.08
C GLY A 24 3.97 -3.71 -0.99
N TYR A 25 4.21 -4.17 0.22
CA TYR A 25 4.74 -3.33 1.28
C TYR A 25 6.28 -3.36 1.26
N GLU A 26 6.89 -2.24 1.55
CA GLU A 26 8.32 -2.15 1.85
C GLU A 26 8.54 -2.62 3.29
N ILE A 27 9.40 -3.63 3.48
CA ILE A 27 9.57 -4.26 4.78
C ILE A 27 10.99 -4.05 5.29
N LEU A 28 11.06 -3.54 6.52
CA LEU A 28 12.25 -3.60 7.36
C LEU A 28 12.01 -4.64 8.44
N THR A 29 13.05 -5.34 8.80
CA THR A 29 12.99 -6.40 9.81
C THR A 29 13.99 -6.13 10.92
N ALA A 30 13.60 -6.38 12.14
CA ALA A 30 14.45 -6.36 13.33
C ALA A 30 14.22 -7.63 14.15
N PRO A 31 15.25 -8.39 14.52
CA PRO A 31 15.14 -9.58 15.34
C PRO A 31 14.87 -9.26 16.81
N ASP A 32 15.05 -8.01 17.21
CA ASP A 32 14.82 -7.56 18.59
C ASP A 32 14.42 -6.06 18.64
N PRO A 33 13.87 -5.61 19.77
CA PRO A 33 13.48 -4.21 19.95
C PRO A 33 14.63 -3.20 19.91
N LYS A 34 15.87 -3.59 20.19
CA LYS A 34 17.03 -2.70 20.16
C LYS A 34 17.36 -2.33 18.73
N GLU A 35 17.49 -3.34 17.85
CA GLU A 35 17.70 -3.10 16.41
C GLU A 35 16.53 -2.33 15.80
N ALA A 36 15.29 -2.61 16.25
CA ALA A 36 14.13 -1.84 15.82
C ALA A 36 14.23 -0.35 16.17
N ILE A 37 14.74 -0.01 17.36
CA ILE A 37 14.97 1.37 17.79
C ILE A 37 16.08 2.00 16.94
N ASP A 38 17.19 1.29 16.73
CA ASP A 38 18.30 1.77 15.89
C ASP A 38 17.80 2.12 14.48
N ILE A 39 16.94 1.27 13.88
CA ILE A 39 16.30 1.56 12.59
C ILE A 39 15.44 2.83 12.66
N LEU A 40 14.62 2.99 13.70
CA LEU A 40 13.76 4.16 13.86
C LEU A 40 14.56 5.45 14.06
N ASP A 41 15.71 5.38 14.75
CA ASP A 41 16.60 6.51 15.01
C ASP A 41 17.38 6.97 13.75
N THR A 42 17.42 6.16 12.67
CA THR A 42 17.95 6.62 11.36
C THR A 42 17.11 7.70 10.71
N GLY A 43 15.90 7.95 11.20
CA GLY A 43 14.93 8.87 10.59
C GLY A 43 14.19 8.28 9.39
N GLN A 44 14.36 6.98 9.11
CA GLN A 44 13.61 6.31 8.06
C GLN A 44 12.11 6.31 8.38
N LYS A 45 11.31 6.71 7.40
CA LYS A 45 9.86 6.81 7.58
C LYS A 45 9.26 5.42 7.71
N ILE A 46 8.66 5.14 8.86
CA ILE A 46 7.89 3.93 9.14
C ILE A 46 6.41 4.29 9.27
N ASP A 47 5.57 3.60 8.50
CA ASP A 47 4.13 3.83 8.47
C ASP A 47 3.35 2.88 9.41
N LEU A 48 3.93 1.72 9.78
CA LEU A 48 3.34 0.72 10.68
C LEU A 48 4.44 -0.10 11.33
N ILE A 49 4.27 -0.46 12.60
CA ILE A 49 5.11 -1.43 13.29
C ILE A 49 4.29 -2.67 13.61
N ILE A 50 4.83 -3.86 13.29
CA ILE A 50 4.29 -5.16 13.66
C ILE A 50 5.27 -5.78 14.65
N THR A 51 4.83 -6.10 15.87
CA THR A 51 5.74 -6.62 16.89
C THR A 51 5.18 -7.83 17.62
N ASP A 52 6.04 -8.81 17.94
CA ASP A 52 5.71 -9.81 18.96
C ASP A 52 5.76 -9.17 20.36
N ILE A 53 5.06 -9.78 21.30
CA ILE A 53 5.15 -9.43 22.73
C ILE A 53 6.30 -10.16 23.39
N MET A 54 6.48 -11.44 23.07
CA MET A 54 7.37 -12.33 23.79
C MET A 54 8.77 -12.33 23.15
N MET A 55 9.54 -11.31 23.45
CA MET A 55 10.94 -11.19 23.00
C MET A 55 11.89 -11.11 24.22
N PRO A 56 13.14 -11.60 24.08
CA PRO A 56 14.17 -11.47 25.10
C PRO A 56 14.51 -10.01 25.40
N GLU A 57 15.09 -9.74 26.56
CA GLU A 57 15.59 -8.44 27.03
C GLU A 57 14.52 -7.36 27.17
N MET A 58 13.80 -7.04 26.10
CA MET A 58 12.71 -6.06 26.10
C MET A 58 11.48 -6.66 25.42
N ASN A 59 10.37 -6.79 26.15
CA ASN A 59 9.15 -7.30 25.56
C ASN A 59 8.45 -6.25 24.67
N GLY A 60 7.57 -6.73 23.76
CA GLY A 60 6.89 -5.85 22.79
C GLY A 60 6.07 -4.72 23.43
N LEU A 61 5.50 -4.91 24.63
CA LEU A 61 4.75 -3.85 25.32
C LEU A 61 5.67 -2.77 25.89
N GLU A 62 6.86 -3.13 26.36
CA GLU A 62 7.89 -2.18 26.79
C GLU A 62 8.42 -1.40 25.59
N PHE A 63 8.68 -2.08 24.47
CA PHE A 63 9.05 -1.47 23.20
C PHE A 63 8.01 -0.43 22.75
N ILE A 64 6.72 -0.81 22.70
CA ILE A 64 5.64 0.11 22.35
C ILE A 64 5.60 1.31 23.30
N SER A 65 5.73 1.07 24.62
CA SER A 65 5.75 2.15 25.61
C SER A 65 6.87 3.14 25.34
N LYS A 66 8.07 2.65 25.00
CA LYS A 66 9.24 3.48 24.66
C LYS A 66 8.99 4.31 23.40
N ILE A 67 8.44 3.70 22.34
CA ILE A 67 8.10 4.41 21.10
C ILE A 67 7.01 5.46 21.34
N LYS A 68 5.98 5.14 22.12
CA LYS A 68 4.88 6.08 22.44
C LYS A 68 5.31 7.25 23.31
N SER A 69 6.42 7.14 24.05
CA SER A 69 7.01 8.25 24.81
C SER A 69 7.81 9.23 23.94
N ASN A 70 8.20 8.83 22.71
CA ASN A 70 8.90 9.69 21.76
C ASN A 70 7.89 10.50 20.93
N ASN A 71 8.04 11.83 20.95
CA ASN A 71 7.10 12.75 20.28
C ASN A 71 7.00 12.54 18.76
N ASP A 72 8.08 12.15 18.11
CA ASP A 72 8.17 11.97 16.67
C ASP A 72 7.60 10.61 16.24
N LEU A 73 7.73 9.59 17.08
CA LEU A 73 7.35 8.21 16.79
C LEU A 73 5.97 7.81 17.34
N LYS A 74 5.42 8.54 18.32
CA LYS A 74 4.18 8.19 19.03
C LYS A 74 2.94 8.02 18.14
N LYS A 75 2.96 8.60 16.93
CA LYS A 75 1.86 8.53 15.97
C LYS A 75 1.88 7.25 15.14
N ILE A 76 3.00 6.51 15.12
CA ILE A 76 3.11 5.27 14.35
C ILE A 76 2.11 4.24 14.94
N PRO A 77 1.23 3.66 14.11
CA PRO A 77 0.32 2.60 14.53
C PRO A 77 1.08 1.29 14.77
N PHE A 78 0.47 0.40 15.57
CA PHE A 78 1.03 -0.91 15.91
C PHE A 78 0.03 -2.03 15.65
N ILE A 79 0.53 -3.17 15.14
CA ILE A 79 -0.10 -4.47 15.25
C ILE A 79 0.73 -5.31 16.20
N ILE A 80 0.09 -5.85 17.23
CA ILE A 80 0.70 -6.79 18.15
C ILE A 80 0.39 -8.21 17.69
N ILE A 81 1.40 -9.06 17.61
CA ILE A 81 1.28 -10.49 17.36
C ILE A 81 1.74 -11.21 18.62
N SER A 82 0.96 -12.19 19.13
CA SER A 82 1.36 -12.91 20.33
C SER A 82 0.76 -14.31 20.40
N ALA A 83 1.52 -15.25 20.95
CA ALA A 83 1.00 -16.57 21.33
C ALA A 83 0.06 -16.51 22.55
N MET A 84 0.15 -15.44 23.37
CA MET A 84 -0.65 -15.27 24.58
C MET A 84 -1.70 -14.16 24.39
N SER A 85 -2.97 -14.52 24.58
CA SER A 85 -4.12 -13.61 24.52
C SER A 85 -4.77 -13.41 25.90
N ASN A 86 -3.96 -13.38 26.99
CA ASN A 86 -4.57 -13.19 28.29
C ASN A 86 -5.12 -11.76 28.45
N LYS A 87 -6.23 -11.62 29.18
CA LYS A 87 -6.95 -10.34 29.36
C LYS A 87 -6.06 -9.21 29.89
N LYS A 88 -5.03 -9.52 30.70
CA LYS A 88 -4.14 -8.53 31.29
C LYS A 88 -3.20 -7.91 30.24
N THR A 89 -2.63 -8.73 29.38
CA THR A 89 -1.76 -8.31 28.26
C THR A 89 -2.53 -7.46 27.25
N VAL A 90 -3.72 -7.90 26.86
CA VAL A 90 -4.60 -7.16 25.93
C VAL A 90 -4.99 -5.80 26.51
N LYS A 91 -5.39 -5.74 27.82
CA LYS A 91 -5.70 -4.47 28.48
C LYS A 91 -4.53 -3.51 28.50
N LYS A 92 -3.30 -4.01 28.77
CA LYS A 92 -2.09 -3.19 28.74
C LYS A 92 -1.79 -2.67 27.33
N ALA A 93 -1.94 -3.51 26.32
CA ALA A 93 -1.79 -3.09 24.92
C ALA A 93 -2.76 -1.95 24.54
N ILE A 94 -4.03 -2.11 24.92
CA ILE A 94 -5.08 -1.08 24.68
C ILE A 94 -4.72 0.23 25.40
N SER A 95 -4.28 0.17 26.66
CA SER A 95 -3.88 1.37 27.42
C SER A 95 -2.67 2.11 26.80
N LEU A 96 -1.85 1.42 26.01
CA LEU A 96 -0.77 1.99 25.22
C LEU A 96 -1.23 2.51 23.83
N GLY A 97 -2.53 2.48 23.57
CA GLY A 97 -3.11 2.95 22.31
C GLY A 97 -3.02 1.94 21.17
N CYS A 98 -2.69 0.67 21.45
CA CYS A 98 -2.68 -0.38 20.44
C CYS A 98 -4.10 -0.90 20.24
N GLN A 99 -4.62 -0.76 19.02
CA GLN A 99 -5.99 -1.15 18.66
C GLN A 99 -6.04 -2.50 17.93
N HIS A 100 -4.88 -3.03 17.51
CA HIS A 100 -4.80 -4.18 16.62
C HIS A 100 -3.95 -5.29 17.24
N PHE A 101 -4.58 -6.45 17.42
CA PHE A 101 -3.99 -7.61 18.07
C PHE A 101 -4.29 -8.88 17.28
N LEU A 102 -3.25 -9.67 17.00
CA LEU A 102 -3.34 -10.98 16.35
C LEU A 102 -2.77 -12.07 17.24
N VAL A 103 -3.46 -13.20 17.30
CA VAL A 103 -3.01 -14.38 18.02
C VAL A 103 -2.26 -15.32 17.07
N LYS A 104 -1.10 -15.83 17.49
CA LYS A 104 -0.36 -16.88 16.77
C LYS A 104 -1.13 -18.22 16.84
N PRO A 105 -1.21 -19.01 15.77
CA PRO A 105 -0.59 -18.78 14.47
C PRO A 105 -1.27 -17.70 13.65
N VAL A 106 -0.45 -16.84 13.01
CA VAL A 106 -0.95 -15.69 12.25
C VAL A 106 -1.60 -16.16 10.94
N GLN A 107 -2.88 -15.87 10.80
CA GLN A 107 -3.57 -16.07 9.53
C GLN A 107 -3.24 -14.92 8.59
N THR A 108 -2.55 -15.21 7.49
CA THR A 108 -2.09 -14.21 6.51
C THR A 108 -3.23 -13.28 6.05
N GLN A 109 -4.41 -13.82 5.76
CA GLN A 109 -5.56 -13.01 5.33
C GLN A 109 -6.03 -12.00 6.40
N LYS A 110 -6.01 -12.40 7.69
CA LYS A 110 -6.38 -11.49 8.79
C LYS A 110 -5.33 -10.39 8.97
N LEU A 111 -4.05 -10.75 8.89
CA LEU A 111 -2.96 -9.77 8.96
C LEU A 111 -3.09 -8.75 7.83
N LEU A 112 -3.21 -9.22 6.59
CA LEU A 112 -3.33 -8.34 5.42
C LEU A 112 -4.56 -7.44 5.48
N LYS A 113 -5.71 -7.96 5.95
CA LYS A 113 -6.89 -7.13 6.17
C LYS A 113 -6.61 -6.03 7.19
N MET A 114 -5.99 -6.38 8.32
CA MET A 114 -5.70 -5.43 9.39
C MET A 114 -4.69 -4.36 8.96
N VAL A 115 -3.63 -4.76 8.23
CA VAL A 115 -2.67 -3.82 7.63
C VAL A 115 -3.38 -2.87 6.66
N LYS A 116 -4.30 -3.38 5.86
CA LYS A 116 -5.12 -2.59 4.92
C LYS A 116 -6.04 -1.59 5.63
N ASP A 117 -6.59 -1.96 6.77
CA ASP A 117 -7.47 -1.10 7.56
C ASP A 117 -6.70 0.03 8.26
N ILE A 118 -5.44 -0.25 8.70
CA ILE A 118 -4.58 0.71 9.39
C ILE A 118 -3.89 1.66 8.43
N LEU A 119 -3.28 1.10 7.40
CA LEU A 119 -2.65 1.87 6.34
C LEU A 119 -3.72 2.14 5.28
N PRO A 120 -4.33 3.33 5.27
CA PRO A 120 -5.27 3.67 4.23
C PRO A 120 -4.53 3.52 2.92
N GLN A 121 -4.90 2.49 2.19
CA GLN A 121 -4.19 2.08 0.99
C GLN A 121 -3.98 3.28 0.07
N GLN A 122 -2.70 3.63 -0.13
CA GLN A 122 -2.34 3.60 -1.54
C GLN A 122 -2.51 2.14 -1.98
N ARG A 123 -3.71 1.76 -2.46
CA ARG A 123 -3.96 0.45 -3.08
C ARG A 123 -2.78 0.21 -3.99
N LEU A 124 -2.16 -0.96 -3.90
CA LEU A 124 -1.06 -1.32 -4.78
C LEU A 124 -1.46 -0.94 -6.19
N ILE A 125 -0.73 0.01 -6.74
CA ILE A 125 -1.02 0.51 -8.08
C ILE A 125 -0.89 -0.64 -9.08
N ILE A 126 -0.03 -1.62 -8.74
CA ILE A 126 0.19 -2.86 -9.48
C ILE A 126 0.55 -3.96 -8.49
N ARG A 127 0.08 -5.19 -8.72
CA ARG A 127 0.57 -6.39 -8.02
C ARG A 127 2.08 -6.53 -8.26
N SER A 128 2.81 -7.29 -7.40
CA SER A 128 4.23 -7.50 -7.63
C SER A 128 4.47 -7.96 -9.09
N LYS A 129 5.52 -7.44 -9.72
CA LYS A 129 5.83 -7.73 -11.13
C LYS A 129 5.91 -9.24 -11.38
N SER A 130 6.47 -9.99 -10.43
CA SER A 130 6.59 -11.46 -10.49
C SER A 130 5.23 -12.15 -10.46
N GLN A 131 4.31 -11.73 -9.60
CA GLN A 131 2.95 -12.31 -9.53
C GLN A 131 2.12 -11.96 -10.76
N SER A 132 2.24 -10.74 -11.27
CA SER A 132 1.53 -10.30 -12.46
C SER A 132 2.07 -11.00 -13.71
N ALA A 133 3.38 -11.13 -13.86
CA ALA A 133 4.03 -11.87 -14.92
C ALA A 133 3.58 -13.35 -14.93
N ALA A 134 3.63 -14.01 -13.76
CA ALA A 134 3.21 -15.40 -13.61
C ALA A 134 1.72 -15.60 -13.97
N LYS A 135 0.84 -14.67 -13.56
CA LYS A 135 -0.59 -14.72 -13.91
C LYS A 135 -0.83 -14.60 -15.41
N MET A 136 0.03 -13.89 -16.14
CA MET A 136 -0.03 -13.72 -17.59
C MET A 136 0.74 -14.81 -18.34
N GLY A 137 1.40 -15.75 -17.66
CA GLY A 137 2.26 -16.76 -18.27
C GLY A 137 3.52 -16.19 -18.92
N LEU A 138 4.01 -15.04 -18.44
CA LEU A 138 5.17 -14.33 -18.97
C LEU A 138 6.36 -14.42 -18.02
N ASP A 139 7.57 -14.36 -18.58
CA ASP A 139 8.77 -14.07 -17.78
C ASP A 139 8.79 -12.59 -17.34
N ILE A 140 9.59 -12.29 -16.32
CA ILE A 140 9.68 -10.93 -15.73
C ILE A 140 10.15 -9.90 -16.75
N ALA A 141 11.08 -10.26 -17.66
CA ALA A 141 11.62 -9.33 -18.65
C ALA A 141 10.56 -8.96 -19.71
N SER A 142 9.77 -9.94 -20.16
CA SER A 142 8.64 -9.72 -21.06
C SER A 142 7.55 -8.88 -20.41
N TYR A 143 7.22 -9.17 -19.15
CA TYR A 143 6.28 -8.37 -18.38
C TYR A 143 6.77 -6.93 -18.18
N GLN A 144 8.08 -6.73 -17.92
CA GLN A 144 8.65 -5.39 -17.80
C GLN A 144 8.49 -4.57 -19.08
N LYS A 145 8.71 -5.17 -20.26
CA LYS A 145 8.49 -4.49 -21.55
C LYS A 145 7.04 -4.00 -21.71
N ILE A 146 6.08 -4.81 -21.26
CA ILE A 146 4.65 -4.41 -21.27
C ILE A 146 4.43 -3.23 -20.32
N CYS A 147 5.03 -3.28 -19.13
CA CYS A 147 4.98 -2.17 -18.17
C CYS A 147 5.56 -0.87 -18.75
N ASP A 148 6.70 -0.96 -19.45
CA ASP A 148 7.36 0.19 -20.08
C ASP A 148 6.47 0.79 -21.19
N MET A 149 5.89 -0.05 -22.04
CA MET A 149 4.95 0.39 -23.09
C MET A 149 3.71 1.06 -22.48
N PHE A 150 3.17 0.50 -21.41
CA PHE A 150 2.04 1.10 -20.71
C PHE A 150 2.43 2.40 -20.01
N GLY A 151 3.63 2.47 -19.45
CA GLY A 151 4.20 3.69 -18.87
C GLY A 151 4.28 4.84 -19.88
N GLU A 152 4.78 4.59 -21.08
CA GLU A 152 4.84 5.60 -22.15
C GLU A 152 3.43 6.04 -22.60
N MET A 153 2.49 5.11 -22.70
CA MET A 153 1.09 5.43 -22.97
C MET A 153 0.50 6.32 -21.87
N LEU A 154 0.68 5.95 -20.60
CA LEU A 154 0.21 6.74 -19.46
C LEU A 154 0.78 8.16 -19.47
N LYS A 155 2.07 8.29 -19.76
CA LYS A 155 2.74 9.60 -19.85
C LYS A 155 2.08 10.48 -20.91
N LYS A 156 1.82 9.92 -22.09
CA LYS A 156 1.16 10.61 -23.20
C LYS A 156 -0.27 11.05 -22.82
N GLU A 157 -1.07 10.12 -22.30
CA GLU A 157 -2.45 10.38 -21.91
C GLU A 157 -2.53 11.37 -20.72
N THR A 158 -1.59 11.31 -19.78
CA THR A 158 -1.47 12.27 -18.67
C THR A 158 -1.29 13.70 -19.20
N LEU A 159 -0.40 13.90 -20.18
CA LEU A 159 -0.17 15.21 -20.79
C LEU A 159 -1.40 15.74 -21.55
N VAL A 160 -2.12 14.85 -22.23
CA VAL A 160 -3.36 15.21 -22.91
C VAL A 160 -4.43 15.62 -21.89
N LEU A 161 -4.60 14.82 -20.83
CA LEU A 161 -5.56 15.08 -19.76
C LEU A 161 -5.29 16.43 -19.06
N GLU A 162 -4.03 16.72 -18.75
CA GLU A 162 -3.66 18.02 -18.16
C GLU A 162 -4.05 19.19 -19.07
N LYS A 163 -3.75 19.10 -20.36
CA LYS A 163 -4.09 20.17 -21.34
C LYS A 163 -5.58 20.37 -21.48
N GLU A 164 -6.37 19.30 -21.51
CA GLU A 164 -7.81 19.38 -21.67
C GLU A 164 -8.50 19.88 -20.38
N LEU A 165 -8.01 19.48 -19.21
CA LEU A 165 -8.46 20.03 -17.93
C LEU A 165 -8.22 21.55 -17.85
N MET A 166 -7.07 22.03 -18.31
CA MET A 166 -6.76 23.46 -18.36
C MET A 166 -7.66 24.23 -19.32
N LYS A 167 -8.18 23.60 -20.37
CA LYS A 167 -9.09 24.21 -21.36
C LYS A 167 -10.58 24.08 -21.00
N GLY A 168 -10.92 23.35 -19.93
CA GLY A 168 -12.31 23.10 -19.53
C GLY A 168 -13.09 22.23 -20.53
N LYS A 169 -12.41 21.45 -21.39
CA LYS A 169 -13.02 20.59 -22.39
C LYS A 169 -13.12 19.15 -21.89
N TYR A 170 -14.31 18.76 -21.47
CA TYR A 170 -14.54 17.44 -20.86
C TYR A 170 -15.18 16.40 -21.80
N LYS A 171 -15.65 16.80 -22.99
CA LYS A 171 -16.44 15.92 -23.88
C LYS A 171 -15.61 14.98 -24.75
N ASP A 172 -14.35 15.28 -25.03
CA ASP A 172 -13.52 14.50 -25.97
C ASP A 172 -12.74 13.37 -25.30
N PHE A 173 -12.91 13.19 -23.99
CA PHE A 173 -12.15 12.25 -23.15
C PHE A 173 -12.58 10.78 -23.31
N SER A 174 -13.79 10.49 -23.77
CA SER A 174 -14.35 9.13 -23.80
C SER A 174 -13.54 8.12 -24.63
N VAL A 175 -12.86 8.57 -25.68
CA VAL A 175 -12.12 7.68 -26.59
C VAL A 175 -10.81 7.19 -25.94
N ASN A 176 -10.09 8.09 -25.25
CA ASN A 176 -8.81 7.76 -24.63
C ASN A 176 -8.97 6.95 -23.33
N LEU A 177 -10.08 7.16 -22.59
CA LEU A 177 -10.39 6.40 -21.39
C LEU A 177 -10.61 4.90 -21.67
N ARG A 178 -11.15 4.54 -22.84
CA ARG A 178 -11.33 3.14 -23.22
C ARG A 178 -10.00 2.40 -23.35
N GLN A 179 -9.02 2.96 -24.06
CA GLN A 179 -7.68 2.35 -24.18
C GLN A 179 -6.98 2.25 -22.82
N LEU A 180 -7.13 3.28 -21.99
CA LEU A 180 -6.59 3.27 -20.62
C LEU A 180 -7.21 2.15 -19.80
N ARG A 181 -8.53 1.94 -19.91
CA ARG A 181 -9.25 0.87 -19.22
C ARG A 181 -8.78 -0.52 -19.68
N GLU A 182 -8.67 -0.75 -20.98
CA GLU A 182 -8.20 -2.04 -21.53
C GLU A 182 -6.79 -2.37 -21.04
N SER A 183 -5.89 -1.38 -21.04
CA SER A 183 -4.51 -1.55 -20.56
C SER A 183 -4.43 -1.72 -19.05
N ALA A 184 -5.21 -0.95 -18.29
CA ALA A 184 -5.30 -1.07 -16.83
C ALA A 184 -5.85 -2.43 -16.39
N THR A 185 -6.83 -2.97 -17.14
CA THR A 185 -7.37 -4.33 -16.94
C THR A 185 -6.29 -5.38 -17.16
N THR A 186 -5.54 -5.27 -18.25
CA THR A 186 -4.46 -6.19 -18.59
C THR A 186 -3.40 -6.23 -17.49
N LEU A 187 -3.01 -5.08 -16.94
CA LEU A 187 -2.00 -4.97 -15.90
C LEU A 187 -2.56 -5.10 -14.47
N SER A 188 -3.86 -5.35 -14.32
CA SER A 188 -4.55 -5.39 -13.01
C SER A 188 -4.32 -4.12 -12.18
N ALA A 189 -4.34 -2.95 -12.82
CA ALA A 189 -4.20 -1.64 -12.20
C ALA A 189 -5.54 -1.21 -11.57
N GLU A 190 -5.93 -1.89 -10.48
CA GLU A 190 -7.26 -1.81 -9.86
C GLU A 190 -7.69 -0.38 -9.51
N ARG A 191 -6.78 0.47 -9.04
CA ARG A 191 -7.11 1.87 -8.69
C ARG A 191 -7.50 2.74 -9.88
N VAL A 192 -6.85 2.52 -11.01
CA VAL A 192 -7.21 3.22 -12.25
C VAL A 192 -8.57 2.73 -12.71
N LEU A 193 -8.83 1.42 -12.62
CA LEU A 193 -10.12 0.83 -12.96
C LEU A 193 -11.24 1.35 -12.07
N ASP A 194 -11.06 1.41 -10.75
CA ASP A 194 -12.06 1.96 -9.82
C ASP A 194 -12.45 3.39 -10.19
N ILE A 195 -11.48 4.26 -10.52
CA ILE A 195 -11.76 5.65 -10.89
C ILE A 195 -12.45 5.73 -12.26
N LEU A 196 -12.07 4.87 -13.20
CA LEU A 196 -12.72 4.80 -14.50
C LEU A 196 -14.17 4.29 -14.37
N ASP A 197 -14.44 3.36 -13.46
CA ASP A 197 -15.79 2.88 -13.14
C ASP A 197 -16.62 3.97 -12.48
N ASP A 198 -16.03 4.73 -11.56
CA ASP A 198 -16.68 5.89 -10.96
C ASP A 198 -17.01 6.97 -12.01
N LEU A 199 -16.13 7.24 -12.96
CA LEU A 199 -16.38 8.16 -14.07
C LEU A 199 -17.54 7.70 -14.97
N ASP A 200 -17.57 6.41 -15.33
CA ASP A 200 -18.65 5.85 -16.17
C ASP A 200 -20.00 5.86 -15.44
N ASN A 201 -20.05 5.44 -14.19
CA ASN A 201 -21.26 5.46 -13.37
C ASN A 201 -21.80 6.89 -13.21
N HIS A 202 -20.90 7.86 -13.12
CA HIS A 202 -21.27 9.26 -12.97
C HIS A 202 -21.65 9.93 -14.30
N SER A 203 -21.23 9.42 -15.45
CA SER A 203 -21.63 9.93 -16.77
C SER A 203 -23.02 9.45 -17.20
N ALA A 204 -23.48 8.31 -16.65
CA ALA A 204 -24.76 7.68 -16.99
C ALA A 204 -25.98 8.28 -16.26
N GLU A 205 -25.81 8.99 -15.14
CA GLU A 205 -26.90 9.61 -14.38
C GLU A 205 -27.07 11.09 -14.74
N ASP A 206 -28.10 11.36 -15.50
CA ASP A 206 -28.80 12.65 -15.78
C ASP A 206 -28.07 14.00 -15.66
N GLY A 207 -27.99 14.67 -16.79
CA GLY A 207 -28.10 16.06 -17.22
C GLY A 207 -27.94 17.27 -16.28
N LYS A 208 -27.74 17.09 -14.98
CA LYS A 208 -27.67 18.17 -13.97
C LYS A 208 -26.45 18.13 -13.04
N ARG A 209 -25.40 17.39 -13.38
CA ARG A 209 -24.21 17.36 -12.51
C ARG A 209 -23.34 18.59 -12.72
N SER A 210 -22.95 19.15 -11.58
CA SER A 210 -22.03 20.30 -11.58
C SER A 210 -20.72 19.91 -12.23
N VAL A 211 -20.21 20.74 -13.13
CA VAL A 211 -18.87 20.67 -13.74
C VAL A 211 -17.80 20.39 -12.70
N TRP A 212 -18.02 20.81 -11.46
CA TRP A 212 -17.14 20.61 -10.32
C TRP A 212 -16.92 19.13 -9.96
N ASN A 213 -17.97 18.29 -9.97
CA ASN A 213 -17.83 16.85 -9.65
C ASN A 213 -17.03 16.10 -10.72
N ILE A 214 -17.24 16.43 -11.99
CA ILE A 214 -16.52 15.86 -13.12
C ILE A 214 -15.04 16.25 -13.05
N THR A 215 -14.73 17.51 -12.81
CA THR A 215 -13.35 18.00 -12.66
C THR A 215 -12.61 17.26 -11.56
N LYS A 216 -13.22 17.07 -10.38
CA LYS A 216 -12.62 16.36 -9.26
C LYS A 216 -12.27 14.90 -9.59
N HIS A 217 -13.11 14.20 -10.36
CA HIS A 217 -12.81 12.83 -10.79
C HIS A 217 -11.64 12.77 -11.77
N TYR A 218 -11.57 13.71 -12.71
CA TYR A 218 -10.43 13.79 -13.64
C TYR A 218 -9.12 14.18 -12.94
N GLU A 219 -9.16 15.06 -11.96
CA GLU A 219 -7.99 15.38 -11.13
C GLU A 219 -7.53 14.15 -10.34
N SER A 220 -8.47 13.36 -9.81
CA SER A 220 -8.17 12.11 -9.12
C SER A 220 -7.54 11.08 -10.08
N LEU A 221 -8.10 10.93 -11.28
CA LEU A 221 -7.54 10.06 -12.33
C LEU A 221 -6.12 10.49 -12.71
N LEU A 222 -5.90 11.77 -12.94
CA LEU A 222 -4.59 12.32 -13.26
C LEU A 222 -3.55 12.01 -12.19
N LYS A 223 -3.93 12.15 -10.92
CA LYS A 223 -3.07 11.82 -9.78
C LYS A 223 -2.69 10.34 -9.77
N GLU A 224 -3.65 9.45 -9.96
CA GLU A 224 -3.41 8.00 -9.99
C GLU A 224 -2.58 7.57 -11.20
N MET A 225 -2.83 8.15 -12.37
CA MET A 225 -2.02 7.90 -13.56
C MET A 225 -0.54 8.27 -13.35
N LYS A 226 -0.28 9.40 -12.70
CA LYS A 226 1.09 9.83 -12.35
C LYS A 226 1.74 8.87 -11.35
N LEU A 227 1.00 8.39 -10.37
CA LEU A 227 1.49 7.42 -9.40
C LEU A 227 1.77 6.06 -10.07
N LEU A 228 0.88 5.62 -10.96
CA LEU A 228 1.03 4.38 -11.71
C LEU A 228 2.26 4.45 -12.65
N TYR A 229 2.43 5.56 -13.37
CA TYR A 229 3.61 5.79 -14.20
C TYR A 229 4.91 5.66 -13.39
N ARG A 230 4.97 6.30 -12.22
CA ARG A 230 6.15 6.20 -11.34
C ARG A 230 6.38 4.76 -10.88
N ALA A 231 5.32 4.04 -10.49
CA ALA A 231 5.45 2.65 -10.03
C ALA A 231 5.92 1.70 -11.14
N LEU A 232 5.56 1.96 -12.40
CA LEU A 232 5.99 1.18 -13.56
C LEU A 232 7.45 1.44 -13.94
N THR A 233 7.90 2.70 -13.84
CA THR A 233 9.20 3.16 -14.33
C THR A 233 10.31 3.10 -13.28
N ILE A 234 9.98 3.01 -11.98
CA ILE A 234 10.99 2.74 -10.96
C ILE A 234 11.42 1.29 -11.13
N SER A 235 12.58 1.11 -11.72
CA SER A 235 13.28 -0.18 -11.69
C SER A 235 13.44 -0.60 -10.24
N GLU A 236 13.05 -1.83 -9.88
CA GLU A 236 13.51 -2.44 -8.64
C GLU A 236 15.04 -2.54 -8.74
N GLN A 237 15.74 -1.48 -8.32
CA GLN A 237 17.14 -1.59 -7.94
C GLN A 237 17.14 -2.23 -6.55
N LEU A 238 17.22 -3.55 -6.54
CA LEU A 238 17.74 -4.39 -5.45
C LEU A 238 18.30 -5.65 -6.07
#